data_cd97508162a0b34c7ba50afdd427ffe6
#
_entry.id   cd97508162a0b34c7ba50afdd427ffe6
#
_cell.length_a   1.000
_cell.length_b   1.000
_cell.length_c   1.000
_cell.angle_alpha   90.00
_cell.angle_beta   90.00
_cell.angle_gamma   90.00
#
_symmetry.space_group_name_H-M   'P 1'
#
loop_
_entity.id
_entity.type
_entity.pdbx_description
1 polymer ?
#
loop_
_entity_poly.entity_id
_entity_poly.type
_entity_poly.pdbx_seq_one_letter_code
_entity_poly.pdbx_strand_id
1 'polypeptide(L)'
;MNKNDYIIRLEKKDDYKEVENLVREAFWNVYRPGCSEHYVIHVLRDDQAFVKELDFVMEQDSRLIGQNMFMETVINADDGRTILVLTMGPIGITPELSKRLIT
;
A
#
# COMPACT_ATOMS: atom_id res chain seq x y z
N MET A 1 20.35 17.19 6.44
CA MET A 1 19.57 15.93 6.43
C MET A 1 20.22 14.93 5.51
N ASN A 2 20.39 13.70 5.97
CA ASN A 2 21.01 12.64 5.17
C ASN A 2 20.08 12.28 3.99
N LYS A 3 20.66 12.00 2.83
CA LYS A 3 19.90 11.59 1.63
C LYS A 3 19.07 10.32 1.83
N ASN A 4 19.46 9.48 2.81
CA ASN A 4 18.80 8.22 3.07
C ASN A 4 17.72 8.32 4.15
N ASP A 5 17.51 9.50 4.71
CA ASP A 5 16.50 9.68 5.74
C ASP A 5 15.11 9.63 5.13
N TYR A 6 14.23 8.85 5.74
CA TYR A 6 12.85 8.77 5.33
C TYR A 6 11.95 8.71 6.56
N ILE A 7 10.69 9.03 6.37
CA ILE A 7 9.67 9.07 7.41
C ILE A 7 8.57 8.09 7.06
N ILE A 8 8.15 7.27 8.03
CA ILE A 8 6.98 6.43 7.89
C ILE A 8 5.87 7.09 8.70
N ARG A 9 4.74 7.37 8.06
CA ARG A 9 3.60 8.01 8.68
C ARG A 9 2.30 7.48 8.09
N LEU A 10 1.19 7.82 8.75
CA LEU A 10 -0.12 7.44 8.21
C LEU A 10 -0.44 8.24 6.95
N GLU A 11 -1.12 7.60 6.02
CA GLU A 11 -1.63 8.25 4.82
C GLU A 11 -2.71 9.28 5.22
N LYS A 12 -2.67 10.44 4.58
CA LYS A 12 -3.70 11.47 4.72
C LYS A 12 -4.51 11.54 3.45
N LYS A 13 -5.68 12.11 3.53
CA LYS A 13 -6.55 12.28 2.36
C LYS A 13 -5.84 13.00 1.22
N ASP A 14 -5.02 13.99 1.54
CA ASP A 14 -4.26 14.75 0.54
C ASP A 14 -3.21 13.90 -0.18
N ASP A 15 -2.84 12.76 0.38
CA ASP A 15 -1.86 11.84 -0.22
C ASP A 15 -2.48 10.87 -1.22
N TYR A 16 -3.80 10.72 -1.23
CA TYR A 16 -4.46 9.62 -1.96
C TYR A 16 -4.08 9.56 -3.42
N LYS A 17 -4.07 10.70 -4.08
CA LYS A 17 -3.75 10.75 -5.51
C LYS A 17 -2.30 10.40 -5.79
N GLU A 18 -1.39 10.87 -4.97
CA GLU A 18 0.04 10.57 -5.10
C GLU A 18 0.30 9.10 -4.83
N VAL A 19 -0.37 8.52 -3.83
CA VAL A 19 -0.26 7.10 -3.51
C VAL A 19 -0.76 6.24 -4.67
N GLU A 20 -1.90 6.60 -5.26
CA GLU A 20 -2.43 5.85 -6.41
C GLU A 20 -1.49 5.91 -7.60
N ASN A 21 -0.87 7.06 -7.85
CA ASN A 21 0.15 7.19 -8.90
C ASN A 21 1.37 6.32 -8.61
N LEU A 22 1.82 6.31 -7.37
CA LEU A 22 2.96 5.49 -6.94
C LEU A 22 2.69 4.01 -7.19
N VAL A 23 1.52 3.54 -6.81
CA VAL A 23 1.11 2.14 -7.01
C VAL A 23 1.00 1.83 -8.50
N ARG A 24 0.43 2.75 -9.28
CA ARG A 24 0.33 2.58 -10.72
C ARG A 24 1.72 2.42 -11.35
N GLU A 25 2.67 3.25 -10.97
CA GLU A 25 4.03 3.14 -11.49
C GLU A 25 4.73 1.85 -11.04
N ALA A 26 4.52 1.45 -9.78
CA ALA A 26 5.16 0.26 -9.23
C ALA A 26 4.69 -1.03 -9.91
N PHE A 27 3.43 -1.10 -10.33
CA PHE A 27 2.83 -2.30 -10.89
C PHE A 27 2.62 -2.25 -12.39
N TRP A 28 2.97 -1.13 -13.04
CA TRP A 28 2.74 -0.97 -14.48
C TRP A 28 3.54 -2.00 -15.27
N ASN A 29 2.86 -2.81 -16.06
CA ASN A 29 3.44 -3.85 -16.91
C ASN A 29 4.22 -4.93 -16.15
N VAL A 30 4.06 -5.06 -14.84
CA VAL A 30 4.80 -6.06 -14.06
C VAL A 30 4.24 -7.47 -14.29
N TYR A 31 2.93 -7.62 -14.15
CA TYR A 31 2.27 -8.93 -14.27
C TYR A 31 1.47 -9.09 -15.56
N ARG A 32 1.11 -7.98 -16.18
CA ARG A 32 0.32 -7.92 -17.41
C ARG A 32 0.48 -6.52 -17.99
N PRO A 33 0.09 -6.28 -19.26
CA PRO A 33 0.12 -4.92 -19.80
C PRO A 33 -0.73 -3.97 -18.96
N GLY A 34 -0.16 -2.85 -18.54
CA GLY A 34 -0.80 -1.92 -17.64
C GLY A 34 -0.87 -2.46 -16.22
N CYS A 35 -1.81 -1.96 -15.42
CA CYS A 35 -2.11 -2.47 -14.08
C CYS A 35 -3.46 -1.95 -13.60
N SER A 36 -3.99 -2.59 -12.56
CA SER A 36 -5.24 -2.17 -11.92
C SER A 36 -5.09 -1.97 -10.41
N GLU A 37 -3.90 -2.20 -9.86
CA GLU A 37 -3.66 -2.15 -8.41
C GLU A 37 -3.98 -0.77 -7.85
N HIS A 38 -3.70 0.30 -8.58
CA HIS A 38 -4.03 1.66 -8.15
C HIS A 38 -5.54 1.89 -8.04
N TYR A 39 -6.32 1.25 -8.90
CA TYR A 39 -7.77 1.31 -8.82
C TYR A 39 -8.28 0.49 -7.64
N VAL A 40 -7.64 -0.66 -7.37
CA VAL A 40 -8.00 -1.51 -6.23
C VAL A 40 -7.84 -0.74 -4.93
N ILE A 41 -6.72 -0.05 -4.71
CA ILE A 41 -6.54 0.71 -3.47
C ILE A 41 -7.53 1.86 -3.37
N HIS A 42 -7.90 2.46 -4.47
CA HIS A 42 -8.91 3.53 -4.48
C HIS A 42 -10.26 3.01 -3.95
N VAL A 43 -10.66 1.82 -4.40
CA VAL A 43 -11.91 1.19 -3.97
C VAL A 43 -11.81 0.70 -2.53
N LEU A 44 -10.69 0.09 -2.16
CA LEU A 44 -10.51 -0.51 -0.84
C LEU A 44 -10.56 0.52 0.30
N ARG A 45 -10.19 1.77 0.04
CA ARG A 45 -10.25 2.81 1.08
C ARG A 45 -11.66 3.04 1.61
N ASP A 46 -12.67 2.78 0.79
CA ASP A 46 -14.06 2.96 1.19
C ASP A 46 -14.69 1.68 1.74
N ASP A 47 -13.93 0.59 1.77
CA ASP A 47 -14.41 -0.69 2.29
C ASP A 47 -14.38 -0.68 3.82
N GLN A 48 -15.39 -1.31 4.44
CA GLN A 48 -15.49 -1.40 5.90
C GLN A 48 -14.31 -2.17 6.51
N ALA A 49 -13.70 -3.06 5.75
CA ALA A 49 -12.58 -3.87 6.22
C ALA A 49 -11.25 -3.10 6.21
N PHE A 50 -11.21 -1.92 5.62
CA PHE A 50 -9.98 -1.11 5.55
C PHE A 50 -9.55 -0.64 6.94
N VAL A 51 -8.28 -0.87 7.29
CA VAL A 51 -7.74 -0.52 8.60
C VAL A 51 -6.94 0.79 8.48
N LYS A 52 -7.60 1.89 8.79
CA LYS A 52 -7.01 3.24 8.70
C LYS A 52 -5.74 3.38 9.54
N GLU A 53 -5.72 2.75 10.69
CA GLU A 53 -4.62 2.86 11.65
C GLU A 53 -3.35 2.15 11.19
N LEU A 54 -3.44 1.36 10.12
CA LEU A 54 -2.30 0.65 9.56
C LEU A 54 -2.03 1.05 8.10
N ASP A 55 -2.59 2.16 7.68
CA ASP A 55 -2.42 2.69 6.32
C ASP A 55 -1.24 3.65 6.30
N PHE A 56 -0.05 3.11 6.05
CA PHE A 56 1.20 3.86 6.13
C PHE A 56 1.73 4.24 4.76
N VAL A 57 2.39 5.38 4.74
CA VAL A 57 3.18 5.82 3.57
C VAL A 57 4.61 6.08 4.03
N MET A 58 5.55 5.94 3.11
CA MET A 58 6.95 6.26 3.33
C MET A 58 7.30 7.49 2.50
N GLU A 59 7.82 8.50 3.17
CA GLU A 59 8.12 9.80 2.54
C GLU A 59 9.62 10.09 2.64
N GLN A 60 10.20 10.56 1.54
CA GLN A 60 11.59 11.00 1.50
C GLN A 60 11.66 12.27 0.67
N ASP A 61 12.26 13.32 1.23
CA ASP A 61 12.40 14.62 0.57
C ASP A 61 11.06 15.15 0.04
N SER A 62 10.02 15.05 0.87
CA SER A 62 8.65 15.49 0.55
C SER A 62 7.99 14.72 -0.59
N ARG A 63 8.53 13.56 -0.97
CA ARG A 63 7.99 12.70 -2.00
C ARG A 63 7.61 11.36 -1.40
N LEU A 64 6.45 10.83 -1.77
CA LEU A 64 6.03 9.50 -1.33
C LEU A 64 6.76 8.45 -2.16
N ILE A 65 7.44 7.53 -1.49
CA ILE A 65 8.25 6.49 -2.14
C ILE A 65 7.75 5.10 -1.86
N GLY A 66 6.83 4.93 -0.91
CA GLY A 66 6.26 3.64 -0.58
C GLY A 66 4.91 3.78 0.09
N GLN A 67 4.13 2.71 0.04
CA GLN A 67 2.83 2.62 0.71
C GLN A 67 2.51 1.18 1.05
N ASN A 68 1.64 0.99 2.06
CA ASN A 68 1.00 -0.29 2.31
C ASN A 68 -0.43 -0.05 2.78
N MET A 69 -1.25 -1.10 2.76
CA MET A 69 -2.57 -1.06 3.37
C MET A 69 -2.94 -2.45 3.85
N PHE A 70 -3.82 -2.48 4.84
CA PHE A 70 -4.28 -3.72 5.45
C PHE A 70 -5.80 -3.75 5.48
N MET A 71 -6.35 -4.96 5.36
CA MET A 71 -7.77 -5.20 5.41
C MET A 71 -8.04 -6.23 6.51
N GLU A 72 -9.13 -6.06 7.26
CA GLU A 72 -9.57 -7.07 8.21
C GLU A 72 -10.39 -8.12 7.48
N THR A 73 -10.07 -9.39 7.76
CA THR A 73 -10.77 -10.53 7.17
C THR A 73 -11.10 -11.51 8.28
N VAL A 74 -12.28 -12.12 8.18
CA VAL A 74 -12.73 -13.11 9.15
C VAL A 74 -12.60 -14.50 8.53
N ILE A 75 -11.98 -15.41 9.27
CA ILE A 75 -11.87 -16.81 8.89
C ILE A 75 -12.75 -17.61 9.85
N ASN A 76 -13.65 -18.45 9.28
CA ASN A 76 -14.48 -19.34 10.07
C ASN A 76 -13.77 -20.68 10.19
N ALA A 77 -13.38 -21.04 11.41
CA ALA A 77 -12.72 -22.31 11.66
C ALA A 77 -13.75 -23.44 11.71
N ASP A 78 -13.28 -24.68 11.47
CA ASP A 78 -14.14 -25.85 11.45
C ASP A 78 -14.82 -26.13 12.79
N ASP A 79 -14.21 -25.69 13.88
CA ASP A 79 -14.75 -25.85 15.25
C ASP A 79 -15.76 -24.78 15.63
N GLY A 80 -16.16 -23.94 14.69
CA GLY A 80 -17.14 -22.87 14.92
C GLY A 80 -16.55 -21.57 15.41
N ARG A 81 -15.23 -21.48 15.63
CA ARG A 81 -14.60 -20.21 16.03
C ARG A 81 -14.49 -19.27 14.87
N THR A 82 -14.51 -17.99 15.19
CA THR A 82 -14.30 -16.92 14.25
C THR A 82 -12.93 -16.30 14.54
N ILE A 83 -12.05 -16.25 13.54
CA ILE A 83 -10.70 -15.71 13.69
C ILE A 83 -10.57 -14.46 12.86
N LEU A 84 -10.23 -13.35 13.52
CA LEU A 84 -9.96 -12.09 12.84
C LEU A 84 -8.51 -12.07 12.39
N VAL A 85 -8.28 -11.84 11.10
CA VAL A 85 -6.93 -11.76 10.53
C VAL A 85 -6.79 -10.47 9.73
N LEU A 86 -5.54 -10.02 9.57
CA LEU A 86 -5.20 -8.91 8.70
C LEU A 86 -4.61 -9.45 7.40
N THR A 87 -5.13 -8.97 6.28
CA THR A 87 -4.57 -9.29 4.97
C THR A 87 -3.97 -8.03 4.38
N MET A 88 -2.84 -8.17 3.67
CA MET A 88 -2.22 -7.04 2.99
C MET A 88 -2.89 -6.81 1.64
N GLY A 89 -3.22 -5.53 1.37
CA GLY A 89 -3.54 -5.09 0.04
C GLY A 89 -2.28 -4.87 -0.77
N PRO A 90 -2.38 -4.20 -1.93
CA PRO A 90 -1.19 -3.91 -2.73
C PRO A 90 -0.16 -3.09 -1.94
N ILE A 91 1.11 -3.46 -2.08
CA ILE A 91 2.23 -2.71 -1.52
C ILE A 91 3.03 -2.13 -2.68
N GLY A 92 3.20 -0.82 -2.70
CA GLY A 92 3.93 -0.14 -3.76
C GLY A 92 5.20 0.52 -3.24
N ILE A 93 6.26 0.42 -4.02
CA ILE A 93 7.52 1.12 -3.80
C ILE A 93 7.91 1.71 -5.15
N THR A 94 8.43 2.96 -5.15
CA THR A 94 8.84 3.59 -6.41
C THR A 94 9.83 2.71 -7.16
N PRO A 95 9.76 2.67 -8.50
CA PRO A 95 10.64 1.79 -9.29
C PRO A 95 12.12 2.05 -9.04
N GLU A 96 12.53 3.29 -8.84
CA GLU A 96 13.93 3.62 -8.57
C GLU A 96 14.41 2.95 -7.30
N LEU A 97 13.61 3.00 -6.24
CA LEU A 97 13.98 2.39 -4.97
C LEU A 97 13.93 0.87 -5.05
N SER A 98 12.92 0.33 -5.73
CA SER A 98 12.78 -1.11 -5.93
C SER A 98 13.99 -1.70 -6.63
N LYS A 99 14.51 -1.03 -7.65
CA LYS A 99 15.71 -1.47 -8.38
C LYS A 99 16.93 -1.51 -7.46
N ARG A 100 17.06 -0.56 -6.53
CA ARG A 100 18.17 -0.54 -5.58
C ARG A 100 18.11 -1.69 -4.59
N LEU A 101 16.91 -2.09 -4.20
CA LEU A 101 16.71 -3.14 -3.19
C LEU A 101 16.91 -4.54 -3.75
N ILE A 102 16.75 -4.73 -5.05
CA ILE A 102 16.82 -6.05 -5.69
C ILE A 102 18.23 -6.38 -6.17
N THR A 103 19.06 -5.38 -6.31
CA THR A 103 20.46 -5.62 -6.65
C THR A 103 21.29 -5.85 -5.38
#